data_d2086f5c21b9fb64b160a3c793870ffe
#
_entry.id   d2086f5c21b9fb64b160a3c793870ffe
#
_cell.length_a   1.000
_cell.length_b   1.000
_cell.length_c   1.000
_cell.angle_alpha   90.00
_cell.angle_beta   90.00
_cell.angle_gamma   90.00
#
_symmetry.space_group_name_H-M   'P 1'
#
loop_
_entity.id
_entity.type
_entity.pdbx_description
1 polymer ?
#
loop_
_entity_poly.entity_id
_entity_poly.type
_entity_poly.pdbx_seq_one_letter_code
_entity_poly.pdbx_strand_id
1 'polypeptide(L)'
;MASYIQININTANAPHFATWYHNRSGQAMSYLTAAVLNYAIKRQFLLIGYAPKDISLEELPKVFQIRIKGNESLVKWENDLKMASLNKRRTIEYILEQSISTDTPISYTQAEMDMKIAELTFGSTVREEKSSVAPSYVPVVNENPTDNSSNEAITKSTSSMKQDTSKVVSENK
;
A
#
# COMPACT_ATOMS: atom_id res chain seq x y z
N MET A 1 -6.10 14.87 -19.99
CA MET A 1 -5.26 15.63 -19.04
C MET A 1 -5.64 15.20 -17.64
N ALA A 2 -4.66 14.91 -16.78
CA ALA A 2 -4.96 14.60 -15.38
C ALA A 2 -5.44 15.89 -14.69
N SER A 3 -6.65 15.87 -14.14
CA SER A 3 -7.15 16.99 -13.35
C SER A 3 -6.61 16.89 -11.91
N TYR A 4 -6.31 18.03 -11.32
CA TYR A 4 -5.86 18.12 -9.94
C TYR A 4 -6.78 19.07 -9.16
N ILE A 5 -7.08 18.67 -7.94
CA ILE A 5 -7.80 19.52 -6.99
C ILE A 5 -6.75 20.18 -6.10
N GLN A 6 -6.69 21.52 -6.12
CA GLN A 6 -5.80 22.29 -5.26
C GLN A 6 -6.56 22.77 -4.03
N ILE A 7 -5.97 22.61 -2.86
CA ILE A 7 -6.60 22.96 -1.59
C ILE A 7 -5.57 23.60 -0.68
N ASN A 8 -5.97 24.73 -0.09
CA ASN A 8 -5.19 25.38 0.96
C ASN A 8 -5.54 24.77 2.31
N ILE A 9 -4.55 24.29 3.02
CA ILE A 9 -4.67 23.68 4.36
C ILE A 9 -4.21 24.71 5.39
N ASN A 10 -4.97 24.82 6.47
CA ASN A 10 -4.55 25.60 7.63
C ASN A 10 -3.87 24.66 8.63
N THR A 11 -2.61 24.95 8.95
CA THR A 11 -1.79 24.15 9.88
C THR A 11 -2.46 23.99 11.25
N ALA A 12 -3.15 25.01 11.75
CA ALA A 12 -3.86 24.93 13.03
C ALA A 12 -5.05 23.95 13.03
N ASN A 13 -5.60 23.59 11.87
CA ASN A 13 -6.72 22.65 11.77
C ASN A 13 -6.26 21.22 11.52
N ALA A 14 -5.03 21.03 11.05
CA ALA A 14 -4.45 19.74 10.74
C ALA A 14 -2.94 19.72 11.12
N PRO A 15 -2.64 19.84 12.42
CA PRO A 15 -1.27 20.04 12.88
C PRO A 15 -0.37 18.81 12.68
N HIS A 16 -0.86 17.61 12.97
CA HIS A 16 -0.09 16.37 12.77
C HIS A 16 0.12 16.09 11.28
N PHE A 17 -0.92 16.33 10.48
CA PHE A 17 -0.81 16.23 9.03
C PHE A 17 0.21 17.24 8.46
N ALA A 18 0.19 18.48 8.91
CA ALA A 18 1.13 19.50 8.47
C ALA A 18 2.58 19.10 8.79
N THR A 19 2.83 18.63 10.01
CA THR A 19 4.15 18.12 10.42
C THR A 19 4.60 16.95 9.55
N TRP A 20 3.75 15.96 9.34
CA TRP A 20 4.06 14.83 8.47
C TRP A 20 4.35 15.28 7.02
N TYR A 21 3.53 16.18 6.48
CA TYR A 21 3.62 16.64 5.10
C TYR A 21 4.93 17.40 4.83
N HIS A 22 5.31 18.31 5.71
CA HIS A 22 6.53 19.12 5.56
C HIS A 22 7.81 18.33 5.80
N ASN A 23 7.77 17.31 6.63
CA ASN A 23 8.90 16.40 6.87
C ASN A 23 9.08 15.36 5.75
N ARG A 24 8.18 15.33 4.76
CA ARG A 24 8.20 14.36 3.67
C ARG A 24 8.60 15.01 2.35
N SER A 25 9.69 14.54 1.75
CA SER A 25 10.11 14.99 0.43
C SER A 25 9.30 14.34 -0.69
N GLY A 26 8.50 15.12 -1.38
CA GLY A 26 8.21 14.95 -2.80
C GLY A 26 7.05 14.06 -3.25
N GLN A 27 6.60 13.01 -2.57
CA GLN A 27 5.62 12.04 -3.12
C GLN A 27 4.27 11.96 -2.36
N ALA A 28 3.91 13.05 -1.69
CA ALA A 28 2.72 13.07 -0.86
C ALA A 28 1.39 12.93 -1.64
N MET A 29 1.33 13.34 -2.90
CA MET A 29 0.06 13.42 -3.65
C MET A 29 -0.69 12.10 -3.75
N SER A 30 -0.02 10.97 -3.96
CA SER A 30 -0.64 9.65 -4.02
C SER A 30 -1.26 9.27 -2.68
N TYR A 31 -0.57 9.53 -1.59
CA TYR A 31 -1.06 9.29 -0.22
C TYR A 31 -2.28 10.14 0.10
N LEU A 32 -2.23 11.44 -0.25
CA LEU A 32 -3.34 12.36 -0.04
C LEU A 32 -4.57 11.93 -0.85
N THR A 33 -4.34 11.55 -2.11
CA THR A 33 -5.41 11.07 -2.98
C THR A 33 -6.05 9.81 -2.40
N ALA A 34 -5.25 8.85 -1.94
CA ALA A 34 -5.75 7.62 -1.34
C ALA A 34 -6.57 7.89 -0.07
N ALA A 35 -6.08 8.75 0.83
CA ALA A 35 -6.79 9.09 2.06
C ALA A 35 -8.15 9.73 1.80
N VAL A 36 -8.20 10.73 0.92
CA VAL A 36 -9.45 11.43 0.61
C VAL A 36 -10.41 10.55 -0.18
N LEU A 37 -9.93 9.75 -1.15
CA LEU A 37 -10.76 8.80 -1.89
C LEU A 37 -11.34 7.70 -0.97
N ASN A 38 -10.54 7.16 -0.06
CA ASN A 38 -11.02 6.14 0.86
C ASN A 38 -12.19 6.69 1.70
N TYR A 39 -12.05 7.90 2.20
CA TYR A 39 -13.14 8.53 2.94
C TYR A 39 -14.34 8.88 2.04
N ALA A 40 -14.11 9.39 0.85
CA ALA A 40 -15.17 9.74 -0.08
C ALA A 40 -16.04 8.52 -0.46
N ILE A 41 -15.43 7.35 -0.65
CA ILE A 41 -16.10 6.13 -1.11
C ILE A 41 -16.59 5.30 0.08
N LYS A 42 -15.73 5.02 1.07
CA LYS A 42 -15.99 4.05 2.15
C LYS A 42 -16.40 4.70 3.47
N ARG A 43 -16.29 6.03 3.61
CA ARG A 43 -16.48 6.77 4.86
C ARG A 43 -15.56 6.29 5.99
N GLN A 44 -14.38 5.82 5.64
CA GLN A 44 -13.36 5.33 6.56
C GLN A 44 -12.07 6.11 6.38
N PHE A 45 -11.36 6.35 7.48
CA PHE A 45 -10.04 6.96 7.44
C PHE A 45 -9.00 5.91 7.00
N LEU A 46 -8.08 6.34 6.15
CA LEU A 46 -6.94 5.55 5.74
C LEU A 46 -5.70 6.15 6.38
N LEU A 47 -5.01 5.39 7.22
CA LEU A 47 -3.74 5.84 7.79
C LEU A 47 -2.68 5.90 6.69
N ILE A 48 -2.07 7.06 6.51
CA ILE A 48 -1.07 7.32 5.48
C ILE A 48 0.31 7.69 6.03
N GLY A 49 0.39 7.99 7.30
CA GLY A 49 1.64 8.42 7.90
C GLY A 49 1.60 8.50 9.42
N TYR A 50 2.71 8.97 9.96
CA TYR A 50 2.92 9.14 11.40
C TYR A 50 3.47 10.53 11.68
N ALA A 51 3.01 11.13 12.75
CA ALA A 51 3.59 12.32 13.35
C ALA A 51 3.65 12.13 14.88
N PRO A 52 4.67 12.66 15.57
CA PRO A 52 4.73 12.59 17.03
C PRO A 52 3.57 13.35 17.66
N LYS A 53 3.18 12.96 18.90
CA LYS A 53 2.12 13.66 19.66
C LYS A 53 2.49 15.10 19.95
N ASP A 54 3.73 15.30 20.37
CA ASP A 54 4.25 16.63 20.71
C ASP A 54 4.89 17.23 19.46
N ILE A 55 4.20 18.21 18.88
CA ILE A 55 4.63 18.89 17.66
C ILE A 55 4.82 20.38 17.91
N SER A 56 5.87 20.94 17.35
CA SER A 56 6.06 22.39 17.27
C SER A 56 5.58 22.89 15.92
N LEU A 57 4.68 23.87 15.95
CA LEU A 57 4.13 24.49 14.73
C LEU A 57 4.83 25.80 14.34
N GLU A 58 5.81 26.23 15.15
CA GLU A 58 6.44 27.56 14.99
C GLU A 58 7.19 27.69 13.67
N GLU A 59 7.79 26.58 13.19
CA GLU A 59 8.55 26.53 11.95
C GLU A 59 7.68 26.23 10.72
N LEU A 60 6.40 25.92 10.91
CA LEU A 60 5.51 25.55 9.82
C LEU A 60 4.74 26.76 9.29
N PRO A 61 4.49 26.83 7.98
CA PRO A 61 3.66 27.89 7.41
C PRO A 61 2.23 27.76 7.95
N LYS A 62 1.61 28.90 8.30
CA LYS A 62 0.22 28.93 8.78
C LYS A 62 -0.78 28.33 7.79
N VAL A 63 -0.51 28.49 6.50
CA VAL A 63 -1.32 27.97 5.40
C VAL A 63 -0.39 27.47 4.30
N PHE A 64 -0.66 26.28 3.78
CA PHE A 64 0.07 25.70 2.66
C PHE A 64 -0.89 25.03 1.67
N GLN A 65 -0.43 24.84 0.44
CA GLN A 65 -1.23 24.26 -0.63
C GLN A 65 -0.85 22.80 -0.84
N ILE A 66 -1.88 21.98 -0.97
CA ILE A 66 -1.75 20.57 -1.39
C ILE A 66 -2.42 20.33 -2.73
N ARG A 67 -2.05 19.23 -3.39
CA ARG A 67 -2.68 18.75 -4.62
C ARG A 67 -3.17 17.33 -4.42
N ILE A 68 -4.38 17.07 -4.89
CA ILE A 68 -5.01 15.75 -4.91
C ILE A 68 -5.34 15.43 -6.37
N LYS A 69 -5.07 14.19 -6.81
CA LYS A 69 -5.42 13.76 -8.16
C LYS A 69 -6.94 13.72 -8.32
N GLY A 70 -7.44 14.38 -9.34
CA GLY A 70 -8.87 14.40 -9.66
C GLY A 70 -9.38 13.02 -10.07
N ASN A 71 -10.61 12.70 -9.62
CA ASN A 71 -11.29 11.45 -9.89
C ASN A 71 -12.80 11.69 -9.88
N GLU A 72 -13.56 10.92 -10.65
CA GLU A 72 -15.02 11.06 -10.73
C GLU A 72 -15.71 10.89 -9.36
N SER A 73 -15.24 9.94 -8.55
CA SER A 73 -15.77 9.73 -7.20
C SER A 73 -15.55 10.93 -6.29
N LEU A 74 -14.41 11.64 -6.45
CA LEU A 74 -14.15 12.87 -5.71
C LEU A 74 -15.05 14.02 -6.18
N VAL A 75 -15.30 14.13 -7.48
CA VAL A 75 -16.24 15.15 -8.02
C VAL A 75 -17.65 14.92 -7.50
N LYS A 76 -18.11 13.67 -7.50
CA LYS A 76 -19.40 13.29 -6.92
C LYS A 76 -19.47 13.67 -5.45
N TRP A 77 -18.49 13.23 -4.67
CA TRP A 77 -18.40 13.53 -3.24
C TRP A 77 -18.33 15.04 -2.95
N GLU A 78 -17.63 15.82 -3.78
CA GLU A 78 -17.59 17.28 -3.65
C GLU A 78 -18.98 17.90 -3.85
N ASN A 79 -19.76 17.38 -4.80
CA ASN A 79 -21.13 17.80 -4.99
C ASN A 79 -22.02 17.43 -3.79
N ASP A 80 -21.86 16.24 -3.24
CA ASP A 80 -22.54 15.79 -2.01
C ASP A 80 -22.25 16.73 -0.84
N LEU A 81 -20.98 17.15 -0.67
CA LEU A 81 -20.60 18.13 0.35
C LEU A 81 -21.30 19.47 0.16
N LYS A 82 -21.37 19.95 -1.08
CA LYS A 82 -22.08 21.22 -1.40
C LYS A 82 -23.57 21.11 -1.08
N MET A 83 -24.22 19.99 -1.46
CA MET A 83 -25.62 19.74 -1.15
C MET A 83 -25.89 19.67 0.35
N ALA A 84 -24.95 19.12 1.12
CA ALA A 84 -25.01 19.07 2.58
C ALA A 84 -24.58 20.38 3.27
N SER A 85 -24.26 21.44 2.53
CA SER A 85 -23.74 22.72 3.04
C SER A 85 -22.45 22.56 3.87
N LEU A 86 -21.64 21.52 3.58
CA LEU A 86 -20.39 21.27 4.26
C LEU A 86 -19.21 21.98 3.57
N ASN A 87 -18.28 22.48 4.37
CA ASN A 87 -17.10 23.15 3.86
C ASN A 87 -16.07 22.12 3.40
N LYS A 88 -15.87 22.01 2.08
CA LYS A 88 -14.90 21.10 1.45
C LYS A 88 -13.50 21.16 2.09
N ARG A 89 -12.96 22.37 2.27
CA ARG A 89 -11.64 22.57 2.86
C ARG A 89 -11.57 21.98 4.28
N ARG A 90 -12.51 22.32 5.14
CA ARG A 90 -12.57 21.84 6.52
C ARG A 90 -12.72 20.32 6.58
N THR A 91 -13.53 19.76 5.71
CA THR A 91 -13.72 18.31 5.63
C THR A 91 -12.42 17.62 5.21
N ILE A 92 -11.69 18.17 4.25
CA ILE A 92 -10.40 17.60 3.82
C ILE A 92 -9.33 17.78 4.91
N GLU A 93 -9.23 18.94 5.56
CA GLU A 93 -8.35 19.15 6.70
C GLU A 93 -8.60 18.08 7.79
N TYR A 94 -9.85 17.83 8.11
CA TYR A 94 -10.23 16.80 9.08
C TYR A 94 -9.85 15.38 8.62
N ILE A 95 -10.14 15.02 7.38
CA ILE A 95 -9.79 13.70 6.84
C ILE A 95 -8.28 13.47 6.91
N LEU A 96 -7.50 14.43 6.48
CA LEU A 96 -6.04 14.34 6.45
C LEU A 96 -5.45 14.27 7.86
N GLU A 97 -5.97 15.03 8.82
CA GLU A 97 -5.56 14.95 10.22
C GLU A 97 -5.84 13.56 10.80
N GLN A 98 -7.04 13.01 10.58
CA GLN A 98 -7.40 11.66 11.03
C GLN A 98 -6.66 10.55 10.29
N SER A 99 -5.99 10.86 9.20
CA SER A 99 -5.18 9.92 8.43
C SER A 99 -3.73 9.82 8.92
N ILE A 100 -3.36 10.58 9.94
CA ILE A 100 -2.03 10.54 10.56
C ILE A 100 -2.11 9.83 11.92
N SER A 101 -1.30 8.79 12.08
CA SER A 101 -1.14 8.12 13.37
C SER A 101 -0.21 8.93 14.29
N THR A 102 -0.54 9.00 15.57
CA THR A 102 0.34 9.56 16.59
C THR A 102 0.98 8.49 17.48
N ASP A 103 0.52 7.25 17.37
CA ASP A 103 0.92 6.16 18.26
C ASP A 103 1.91 5.19 17.63
N THR A 104 1.83 4.99 16.31
CA THR A 104 2.64 4.02 15.58
C THR A 104 3.23 4.63 14.30
N PRO A 105 4.54 4.49 14.07
CA PRO A 105 5.12 4.83 12.77
C PRO A 105 4.51 3.97 11.67
N ILE A 106 4.06 4.62 10.60
CA ILE A 106 3.50 3.95 9.43
C ILE A 106 4.33 4.34 8.21
N SER A 107 4.73 3.34 7.46
CA SER A 107 5.44 3.54 6.19
C SER A 107 4.77 2.71 5.11
N TYR A 108 4.26 3.39 4.09
CA TYR A 108 3.79 2.77 2.87
C TYR A 108 4.76 3.04 1.74
N THR A 109 5.02 2.05 0.92
CA THR A 109 5.76 2.24 -0.33
C THR A 109 4.87 2.93 -1.37
N GLN A 110 5.48 3.56 -2.38
CA GLN A 110 4.73 4.15 -3.48
C GLN A 110 3.84 3.11 -4.18
N ALA A 111 4.34 1.90 -4.38
CA ALA A 111 3.59 0.81 -5.01
C ALA A 111 2.35 0.42 -4.21
N GLU A 112 2.44 0.35 -2.87
CA GLU A 112 1.29 0.06 -2.01
C GLU A 112 0.24 1.17 -2.08
N MET A 113 0.66 2.43 -2.15
CA MET A 113 -0.27 3.55 -2.32
C MET A 113 -0.91 3.56 -3.71
N ASP A 114 -0.16 3.25 -4.76
CA ASP A 114 -0.70 3.14 -6.12
C ASP A 114 -1.72 2.00 -6.22
N MET A 115 -1.49 0.87 -5.54
CA MET A 115 -2.47 -0.21 -5.43
C MET A 115 -3.74 0.23 -4.70
N LYS A 116 -3.62 0.96 -3.58
CA LYS A 116 -4.77 1.52 -2.84
C LYS A 116 -5.58 2.49 -3.70
N ILE A 117 -4.92 3.34 -4.46
CA ILE A 117 -5.58 4.28 -5.36
C ILE A 117 -6.29 3.52 -6.50
N ALA A 118 -5.64 2.50 -7.07
CA ALA A 118 -6.23 1.69 -8.12
C ALA A 118 -7.47 0.93 -7.61
N GLU A 119 -7.38 0.31 -6.44
CA GLU A 119 -8.51 -0.36 -5.78
C GLU A 119 -9.69 0.60 -5.56
N LEU A 120 -9.44 1.80 -5.06
CA LEU A 120 -10.47 2.80 -4.79
C LEU A 120 -11.08 3.40 -6.07
N THR A 121 -10.30 3.44 -7.16
CA THR A 121 -10.73 4.05 -8.42
C THR A 121 -11.54 3.09 -9.30
N PHE A 122 -11.08 1.83 -9.39
CA PHE A 122 -11.65 0.83 -10.31
C PHE A 122 -12.56 -0.19 -9.61
N GLY A 123 -12.68 -0.09 -8.28
CA GLY A 123 -13.35 -1.08 -7.45
C GLY A 123 -12.46 -2.31 -7.25
N SER A 124 -12.70 -3.05 -6.18
CA SER A 124 -12.15 -4.38 -6.04
C SER A 124 -12.74 -5.24 -7.15
N THR A 125 -12.01 -5.43 -8.24
CA THR A 125 -12.13 -6.66 -8.99
C THR A 125 -11.52 -7.75 -8.11
N VAL A 126 -12.17 -8.08 -7.01
CA VAL A 126 -12.05 -9.41 -6.46
C VAL A 126 -12.56 -10.30 -7.58
N ARG A 127 -11.66 -10.77 -8.44
CA ARG A 127 -11.81 -12.07 -9.03
C ARG A 127 -12.01 -12.99 -7.82
N GLU A 128 -13.26 -13.27 -7.50
CA GLU A 128 -13.57 -14.58 -7.01
C GLU A 128 -12.99 -15.51 -8.09
N GLU A 129 -11.78 -15.94 -7.90
CA GLU A 129 -11.36 -17.21 -8.44
C GLU A 129 -12.35 -18.17 -7.82
N LYS A 130 -13.48 -18.36 -8.54
CA LYS A 130 -14.24 -19.58 -8.42
C LYS A 130 -13.17 -20.65 -8.54
N SER A 131 -12.80 -21.18 -7.38
CA SER A 131 -12.11 -22.45 -7.28
C SER A 131 -12.94 -23.39 -8.16
N SER A 132 -12.53 -23.49 -9.39
CA SER A 132 -12.96 -24.54 -10.29
C SER A 132 -12.46 -25.81 -9.61
N VAL A 133 -13.33 -26.38 -8.82
CA VAL A 133 -13.17 -27.75 -8.36
C VAL A 133 -13.01 -28.56 -9.63
N ALA A 134 -11.78 -28.88 -9.94
CA ALA A 134 -11.48 -29.80 -11.00
C ALA A 134 -12.26 -31.08 -10.68
N PRO A 135 -13.05 -31.62 -11.63
CA PRO A 135 -13.75 -32.88 -11.39
C PRO A 135 -12.70 -33.93 -11.06
N SER A 136 -12.85 -34.53 -9.90
CA SER A 136 -12.07 -35.69 -9.48
C SER A 136 -12.15 -36.73 -10.57
N TYR A 137 -11.06 -36.89 -11.31
CA TYR A 137 -10.89 -38.02 -12.20
C TYR A 137 -10.62 -39.21 -11.32
N VAL A 138 -11.62 -40.04 -11.14
CA VAL A 138 -11.47 -41.37 -10.52
C VAL A 138 -10.79 -42.25 -11.57
N PRO A 139 -9.58 -42.72 -11.34
CA PRO A 139 -8.99 -43.71 -12.24
C PRO A 139 -9.75 -45.02 -12.07
N VAL A 140 -10.42 -45.45 -13.13
CA VAL A 140 -10.98 -46.77 -13.25
C VAL A 140 -9.81 -47.77 -13.21
N VAL A 141 -9.73 -48.50 -12.13
CA VAL A 141 -8.84 -49.65 -12.01
C VAL A 141 -9.34 -50.74 -12.94
N ASN A 142 -8.68 -50.90 -14.08
CA ASN A 142 -8.76 -52.17 -14.83
C ASN A 142 -7.68 -53.08 -14.33
N GLU A 143 -8.11 -54.02 -13.49
CA GLU A 143 -7.34 -55.22 -13.23
C GLU A 143 -7.31 -56.06 -14.49
N ASN A 144 -6.15 -56.40 -14.96
CA ASN A 144 -5.86 -57.81 -15.35
C ASN A 144 -4.34 -58.01 -15.56
N PRO A 145 -3.89 -59.23 -15.21
CA PRO A 145 -2.51 -59.54 -14.90
C PRO A 145 -1.77 -60.18 -16.06
N THR A 146 -0.48 -60.12 -16.08
CA THR A 146 0.47 -61.20 -16.39
C THR A 146 1.89 -60.64 -16.54
N ASP A 147 2.68 -61.16 -15.66
CA ASP A 147 3.97 -61.81 -15.83
C ASP A 147 5.15 -61.13 -16.48
N ASN A 148 6.18 -61.22 -15.70
CA ASN A 148 7.55 -61.63 -16.01
C ASN A 148 8.64 -60.59 -16.30
N SER A 149 9.52 -60.68 -15.33
CA SER A 149 10.96 -60.99 -15.51
C SER A 149 11.97 -59.87 -15.67
N SER A 150 12.73 -59.75 -14.62
CA SER A 150 14.20 -59.78 -14.58
C SER A 150 15.04 -58.57 -14.91
N ASN A 151 15.90 -58.36 -13.96
CA ASN A 151 17.31 -57.96 -14.00
C ASN A 151 17.63 -56.49 -13.73
N GLU A 152 18.16 -56.30 -12.52
CA GLU A 152 19.60 -56.15 -12.19
C GLU A 152 20.26 -54.99 -13.01
N ALA A 153 20.96 -54.05 -12.45
CA ALA A 153 21.97 -54.00 -11.43
C ALA A 153 22.45 -52.56 -11.25
N ILE A 154 22.73 -52.14 -10.05
CA ILE A 154 24.00 -51.68 -9.47
C ILE A 154 24.77 -50.59 -10.27
N THR A 155 25.04 -49.45 -9.62
CA THR A 155 26.30 -48.90 -9.10
C THR A 155 26.07 -47.46 -8.66
N LYS A 156 26.21 -47.09 -7.42
CA LYS A 156 27.32 -46.61 -6.60
C LYS A 156 28.37 -45.73 -7.30
N SER A 157 28.51 -44.49 -6.82
CA SER A 157 29.74 -43.77 -6.43
C SER A 157 29.38 -42.37 -5.97
N THR A 158 29.43 -42.01 -4.73
CA THR A 158 30.48 -41.53 -3.81
C THR A 158 31.63 -40.75 -4.42
N SER A 159 31.76 -39.48 -4.01
CA SER A 159 32.99 -38.80 -3.57
C SER A 159 32.69 -37.30 -3.45
N SER A 160 32.66 -36.62 -2.34
CA SER A 160 33.60 -36.37 -1.26
C SER A 160 34.74 -35.41 -1.61
N MET A 161 34.82 -34.38 -0.75
CA MET A 161 36.00 -33.55 -0.38
C MET A 161 36.37 -32.38 -1.34
N LYS A 162 36.83 -31.24 -0.91
CA LYS A 162 37.44 -30.72 0.33
C LYS A 162 37.36 -29.21 0.36
N GLN A 163 37.23 -28.65 1.54
CA GLN A 163 37.85 -27.52 2.16
C GLN A 163 39.16 -27.05 1.50
N ASP A 164 39.34 -25.72 1.43
CA ASP A 164 40.54 -25.10 1.95
C ASP A 164 40.37 -23.63 2.35
N THR A 165 40.88 -23.36 3.50
CA THR A 165 41.08 -22.10 4.23
C THR A 165 42.34 -21.39 3.73
N SER A 166 42.29 -20.03 3.69
CA SER A 166 43.47 -19.17 3.95
C SER A 166 43.03 -17.72 4.09
N LYS A 167 43.03 -17.25 5.19
CA LYS A 167 43.64 -16.30 6.10
C LYS A 167 44.89 -15.60 5.48
N VAL A 168 44.85 -14.29 5.28
CA VAL A 168 45.99 -13.39 5.44
C VAL A 168 45.55 -12.02 5.94
N VAL A 169 46.12 -11.69 7.05
CA VAL A 169 46.20 -10.42 7.77
C VAL A 169 47.36 -9.57 7.16
N SER A 170 47.17 -8.26 7.14
CA SER A 170 48.22 -7.20 7.33
C SER A 170 47.52 -5.85 7.21
N GLU A 171 47.37 -5.10 8.21
CA GLU A 171 48.17 -4.11 8.95
C GLU A 171 49.08 -3.19 8.11
N ASN A 172 48.92 -1.93 8.44
CA ASN A 172 49.81 -0.76 8.35
C ASN A 172 49.43 0.27 7.27
N LYS A 173 49.19 1.51 7.55
CA LYS A 173 49.80 2.52 8.42
C LYS A 173 48.88 3.74 8.41
#